data_fe54a0ddecad125cba75994db34d86c7
#
_entry.id   fe54a0ddecad125cba75994db34d86c7
#
_cell.length_a   1.000
_cell.length_b   1.000
_cell.length_c   1.000
_cell.angle_alpha   90.00
_cell.angle_beta   90.00
_cell.angle_gamma   90.00
#
_symmetry.space_group_name_H-M   'P 1'
#
loop_
_entity.id
_entity.type
_entity.pdbx_description
1 polymer ?
#
loop_
_entity_poly.entity_id
_entity_poly.type
_entity_poly.pdbx_seq_one_letter_code
_entity_poly.pdbx_strand_id
1 'polypeptide(L)'
;GLPMISLFIIGSLATTAGILLSWAILSPENILGEDAKIIAGMLTGTYTGGSVNFNAVALEYGFQKKGILYAGTIAVDNVVTAFWILATLVLPMLLSYVWKGRVEKNKTQKGKNDFFNKDMDLFSLAWLTFLGLTSFYVSEILGEYFPQIPSILILTTIGIGLAQSKFISNLKGSHNLGLYLVYLFLAVIGAYCEFNAVYKLKEVGL
;
A
#
# COMPACT_ATOMS: atom_id res chain seq x y z
N GLY A 1 -5.06 17.60 9.96
CA GLY A 1 -6.38 17.84 9.69
C GLY A 1 -6.91 17.85 8.28
N LEU A 2 -8.00 18.53 8.09
CA LEU A 2 -8.79 18.63 6.85
C LEU A 2 -7.96 18.91 5.57
N PRO A 3 -6.98 19.85 5.57
CA PRO A 3 -6.18 20.12 4.37
C PRO A 3 -5.35 18.91 3.92
N MET A 4 -4.91 18.09 4.85
CA MET A 4 -4.09 16.91 4.55
C MET A 4 -4.94 15.80 3.93
N ILE A 5 -6.17 15.62 4.40
CA ILE A 5 -7.13 14.67 3.85
C ILE A 5 -7.52 15.08 2.42
N SER A 6 -7.81 16.36 2.20
CA SER A 6 -8.16 16.83 0.85
C SER A 6 -7.00 16.70 -0.14
N LEU A 7 -5.76 16.97 0.26
CA LEU A 7 -4.58 16.75 -0.58
C LEU A 7 -4.37 15.28 -0.89
N PHE A 8 -4.58 14.39 0.09
CA PHE A 8 -4.51 12.94 -0.13
C PHE A 8 -5.56 12.47 -1.15
N ILE A 9 -6.81 12.92 -1.01
CA ILE A 9 -7.89 12.58 -1.94
C ILE A 9 -7.57 13.08 -3.35
N ILE A 10 -7.12 14.34 -3.49
CA ILE A 10 -6.74 14.92 -4.78
C ILE A 10 -5.58 14.11 -5.41
N GLY A 11 -4.56 13.78 -4.62
CA GLY A 11 -3.44 12.97 -5.09
C GLY A 11 -3.87 11.58 -5.56
N SER A 12 -4.72 10.91 -4.79
CA SER A 12 -5.26 9.58 -5.15
C SER A 12 -6.10 9.63 -6.42
N LEU A 13 -6.94 10.65 -6.58
CA LEU A 13 -7.73 10.86 -7.81
C LEU A 13 -6.83 11.16 -9.01
N ALA A 14 -5.81 11.98 -8.84
CA ALA A 14 -4.83 12.30 -9.90
C ALA A 14 -4.07 11.04 -10.34
N THR A 15 -3.63 10.21 -9.40
CA THR A 15 -2.97 8.92 -9.70
C THR A 15 -3.90 8.00 -10.48
N THR A 16 -5.13 7.83 -10.03
CA THR A 16 -6.12 7.00 -10.73
C THR A 16 -6.41 7.52 -12.13
N ALA A 17 -6.60 8.83 -12.29
CA ALA A 17 -6.79 9.46 -13.59
C ALA A 17 -5.57 9.26 -14.51
N GLY A 18 -4.35 9.36 -13.97
CA GLY A 18 -3.10 9.10 -14.71
C GLY A 18 -3.03 7.67 -15.24
N ILE A 19 -3.42 6.69 -14.43
CA ILE A 19 -3.45 5.28 -14.84
C ILE A 19 -4.51 5.04 -15.92
N LEU A 20 -5.71 5.62 -15.78
CA LEU A 20 -6.76 5.51 -16.79
C LEU A 20 -6.36 6.17 -18.11
N LEU A 21 -5.70 7.31 -18.08
CA LEU A 21 -5.15 7.97 -19.27
C LEU A 21 -4.05 7.11 -19.92
N SER A 22 -3.14 6.57 -19.13
CA SER A 22 -2.10 5.65 -19.62
C SER A 22 -2.71 4.41 -20.25
N TRP A 23 -3.77 3.88 -19.65
CA TRP A 23 -4.55 2.76 -20.21
C TRP A 23 -5.11 3.08 -21.59
N ALA A 24 -5.75 4.24 -21.73
CA ALA A 24 -6.35 4.67 -22.99
C ALA A 24 -5.30 4.92 -24.10
N ILE A 25 -4.09 5.37 -23.72
CA ILE A 25 -3.01 5.68 -24.69
C ILE A 25 -2.23 4.42 -25.08
N LEU A 26 -1.87 3.58 -24.11
CA LEU A 26 -0.95 2.46 -24.31
C LEU A 26 -1.65 1.16 -24.65
N SER A 27 -2.97 1.05 -24.38
CA SER A 27 -3.76 -0.17 -24.59
C SER A 27 -3.03 -1.43 -24.05
N PRO A 28 -2.67 -1.48 -22.76
CA PRO A 28 -1.78 -2.51 -22.20
C PRO A 28 -2.39 -3.92 -22.30
N GLU A 29 -3.68 -4.05 -22.55
CA GLU A 29 -4.34 -5.33 -22.81
C GLU A 29 -3.76 -6.05 -24.03
N ASN A 30 -3.25 -5.31 -25.02
CA ASN A 30 -2.62 -5.89 -26.20
C ASN A 30 -1.28 -6.57 -25.91
N ILE A 31 -0.61 -6.17 -24.83
CA ILE A 31 0.73 -6.67 -24.45
C ILE A 31 0.61 -7.68 -23.30
N LEU A 32 -0.20 -7.36 -22.30
CA LEU A 32 -0.29 -8.09 -21.03
C LEU A 32 -1.56 -8.95 -20.91
N GLY A 33 -2.48 -8.86 -21.91
CA GLY A 33 -3.75 -9.59 -21.89
C GLY A 33 -4.60 -9.26 -20.66
N GLU A 34 -5.20 -10.28 -20.07
CA GLU A 34 -6.06 -10.15 -18.87
C GLU A 34 -5.31 -9.67 -17.64
N ASP A 35 -4.00 -9.86 -17.57
CA ASP A 35 -3.16 -9.46 -16.46
C ASP A 35 -2.97 -7.94 -16.36
N ALA A 36 -3.19 -7.23 -17.46
CA ALA A 36 -3.10 -5.78 -17.51
C ALA A 36 -3.96 -5.09 -16.42
N LYS A 37 -5.19 -5.59 -16.21
CA LYS A 37 -6.12 -5.02 -15.23
C LYS A 37 -5.62 -5.22 -13.79
N ILE A 38 -5.08 -6.39 -13.51
CA ILE A 38 -4.54 -6.71 -12.18
C ILE A 38 -3.30 -5.85 -11.91
N ILE A 39 -2.39 -5.75 -12.88
CA ILE A 39 -1.17 -4.92 -12.76
C ILE A 39 -1.55 -3.45 -12.57
N ALA A 40 -2.50 -2.92 -13.33
CA ALA A 40 -2.98 -1.55 -13.16
C ALA A 40 -3.57 -1.33 -11.75
N GLY A 41 -4.33 -2.29 -11.22
CA GLY A 41 -4.84 -2.28 -9.86
C GLY A 41 -3.73 -2.29 -8.81
N MET A 42 -2.72 -3.13 -8.98
CA MET A 42 -1.54 -3.23 -8.11
C MET A 42 -0.77 -1.89 -8.09
N LEU A 43 -0.50 -1.31 -9.26
CA LEU A 43 0.19 -0.02 -9.39
C LEU A 43 -0.65 1.14 -8.82
N THR A 44 -1.96 1.14 -9.04
CA THR A 44 -2.85 2.11 -8.38
C THR A 44 -2.75 1.99 -6.86
N GLY A 45 -2.77 0.76 -6.35
CA GLY A 45 -2.64 0.48 -4.92
C GLY A 45 -1.35 1.02 -4.33
N THR A 46 -0.20 0.77 -5.00
CA THR A 46 1.10 1.22 -4.48
C THR A 46 1.23 2.74 -4.49
N TYR A 47 0.80 3.41 -5.55
CA TYR A 47 0.95 4.87 -5.68
C TYR A 47 -0.08 5.68 -4.88
N THR A 48 -1.18 5.07 -4.44
CA THR A 48 -2.16 5.71 -3.56
C THR A 48 -1.98 5.36 -2.10
N GLY A 49 -1.47 4.16 -1.78
CA GLY A 49 -1.42 3.69 -0.40
C GLY A 49 -0.16 2.91 -0.01
N GLY A 50 0.77 2.71 -0.95
CA GLY A 50 2.06 2.04 -0.71
C GLY A 50 2.06 0.55 -1.00
N SER A 51 3.24 -0.08 -0.86
CA SER A 51 3.52 -1.47 -1.26
C SER A 51 2.63 -2.52 -0.58
N VAL A 52 2.03 -2.20 0.58
CA VAL A 52 1.07 -3.09 1.24
C VAL A 52 -0.18 -3.25 0.37
N ASN A 53 -0.69 -2.16 -0.20
CA ASN A 53 -1.86 -2.22 -1.09
C ASN A 53 -1.55 -2.92 -2.41
N PHE A 54 -0.35 -2.73 -2.96
CA PHE A 54 0.13 -3.49 -4.12
C PHE A 54 0.02 -5.00 -3.87
N ASN A 55 0.57 -5.44 -2.74
CA ASN A 55 0.58 -6.85 -2.39
C ASN A 55 -0.81 -7.38 -2.01
N ALA A 56 -1.66 -6.55 -1.38
CA ALA A 56 -3.03 -6.92 -1.09
C ALA A 56 -3.83 -7.22 -2.36
N VAL A 57 -3.70 -6.39 -3.39
CA VAL A 57 -4.32 -6.64 -4.71
C VAL A 57 -3.74 -7.89 -5.36
N ALA A 58 -2.41 -8.07 -5.32
CA ALA A 58 -1.77 -9.26 -5.88
C ALA A 58 -2.28 -10.55 -5.23
N LEU A 59 -2.47 -10.56 -3.91
CA LEU A 59 -2.98 -11.71 -3.16
C LEU A 59 -4.44 -11.99 -3.48
N GLU A 60 -5.30 -10.96 -3.52
CA GLU A 60 -6.72 -11.07 -3.81
C GLU A 60 -6.98 -11.76 -5.17
N TYR A 61 -6.20 -11.38 -6.18
CA TYR A 61 -6.32 -11.95 -7.51
C TYR A 61 -5.37 -13.13 -7.79
N GLY A 62 -4.65 -13.62 -6.80
CA GLY A 62 -3.71 -14.74 -6.93
C GLY A 62 -2.52 -14.45 -7.87
N PHE A 63 -2.22 -13.18 -8.13
CA PHE A 63 -1.21 -12.74 -9.10
C PHE A 63 0.22 -13.11 -8.66
N GLN A 64 0.48 -13.25 -7.38
CA GLN A 64 1.77 -13.72 -6.83
C GLN A 64 2.15 -15.11 -7.33
N LYS A 65 1.17 -15.93 -7.77
CA LYS A 65 1.42 -17.26 -8.36
C LYS A 65 2.05 -17.18 -9.76
N LYS A 66 1.98 -16.01 -10.42
CA LYS A 66 2.60 -15.75 -11.73
C LYS A 66 4.03 -15.23 -11.57
N GLY A 67 4.88 -16.01 -10.91
CA GLY A 67 6.20 -15.67 -10.38
C GLY A 67 7.01 -14.65 -11.19
N ILE A 68 7.26 -14.89 -12.50
CA ILE A 68 8.06 -14.00 -13.36
C ILE A 68 7.37 -12.63 -13.54
N LEU A 69 6.08 -12.63 -13.84
CA LEU A 69 5.34 -11.40 -14.12
C LEU A 69 5.16 -10.57 -12.84
N TYR A 70 4.92 -11.24 -11.71
CA TYR A 70 4.85 -10.60 -10.40
C TYR A 70 6.19 -9.95 -10.01
N ALA A 71 7.30 -10.70 -10.14
CA ALA A 71 8.64 -10.18 -9.85
C ALA A 71 9.02 -9.02 -10.78
N GLY A 72 8.68 -9.13 -12.08
CA GLY A 72 8.88 -8.05 -13.05
C GLY A 72 8.09 -6.79 -12.67
N THR A 73 6.84 -6.93 -12.25
CA THR A 73 6.01 -5.80 -11.82
C THR A 73 6.60 -5.12 -10.58
N ILE A 74 7.11 -5.89 -9.60
CA ILE A 74 7.81 -5.34 -8.43
C ILE A 74 9.07 -4.58 -8.84
N ALA A 75 9.86 -5.13 -9.78
CA ALA A 75 11.07 -4.48 -10.24
C ALA A 75 10.77 -3.13 -10.91
N VAL A 76 9.75 -3.07 -11.76
CA VAL A 76 9.29 -1.83 -12.40
C VAL A 76 8.80 -0.83 -11.36
N ASP A 77 7.99 -1.27 -10.39
CA ASP A 77 7.50 -0.42 -9.30
C ASP A 77 8.66 0.21 -8.51
N ASN A 78 9.67 -0.58 -8.16
CA ASN A 78 10.86 -0.10 -7.44
C ASN A 78 11.65 0.94 -8.24
N VAL A 79 11.84 0.72 -9.55
CA VAL A 79 12.54 1.67 -10.43
C VAL A 79 11.75 2.97 -10.53
N VAL A 80 10.45 2.91 -10.80
CA VAL A 80 9.58 4.10 -10.91
C VAL A 80 9.54 4.85 -9.58
N THR A 81 9.44 4.14 -8.46
CA THR A 81 9.45 4.74 -7.11
C THR A 81 10.78 5.45 -6.83
N ALA A 82 11.92 4.85 -7.21
CA ALA A 82 13.22 5.50 -7.06
C ALA A 82 13.30 6.82 -7.85
N PHE A 83 12.86 6.81 -9.11
CA PHE A 83 12.78 8.04 -9.93
C PHE A 83 11.83 9.07 -9.31
N TRP A 84 10.68 8.64 -8.76
CA TRP A 84 9.73 9.53 -8.11
C TRP A 84 10.32 10.18 -6.85
N ILE A 85 11.03 9.41 -6.03
CA ILE A 85 11.73 9.93 -4.85
C ILE A 85 12.77 10.98 -5.28
N LEU A 86 13.58 10.68 -6.26
CA LEU A 86 14.57 11.64 -6.79
C LEU A 86 13.88 12.91 -7.32
N ALA A 87 12.81 12.76 -8.08
CA ALA A 87 12.04 13.90 -8.59
C ALA A 87 11.48 14.75 -7.44
N THR A 88 10.90 14.14 -6.41
CA THR A 88 10.35 14.87 -5.26
C THR A 88 11.40 15.56 -4.41
N LEU A 89 12.63 15.07 -4.38
CA LEU A 89 13.76 15.72 -3.71
C LEU A 89 14.32 16.91 -4.53
N VAL A 90 14.38 16.77 -5.84
CA VAL A 90 14.95 17.79 -6.74
C VAL A 90 13.94 18.89 -7.07
N LEU A 91 12.66 18.54 -7.23
CA LEU A 91 11.61 19.46 -7.65
C LEU A 91 11.46 20.69 -6.74
N PRO A 92 11.47 20.59 -5.40
CA PRO A 92 11.40 21.75 -4.51
C PRO A 92 12.63 22.68 -4.69
N MET A 93 13.79 22.10 -4.97
CA MET A 93 15.02 22.89 -5.22
C MET A 93 14.90 23.70 -6.53
N LEU A 94 14.41 23.08 -7.60
CA LEU A 94 14.15 23.75 -8.87
C LEU A 94 13.04 24.80 -8.77
N LEU A 95 11.95 24.47 -8.10
CA LEU A 95 10.82 25.40 -7.88
C LEU A 95 11.19 26.57 -6.98
N SER A 96 12.09 26.41 -6.02
CA SER A 96 12.55 27.50 -5.16
C SER A 96 13.36 28.53 -5.94
N TYR A 97 13.99 28.15 -7.04
CA TYR A 97 14.69 29.07 -7.96
C TYR A 97 13.69 29.93 -8.76
N VAL A 98 12.54 29.35 -9.14
CA VAL A 98 11.49 30.01 -9.93
C VAL A 98 10.54 30.79 -9.00
N TRP A 99 10.21 30.23 -7.85
CA TRP A 99 9.31 30.80 -6.86
C TRP A 99 10.08 31.42 -5.70
N LYS A 100 10.48 32.67 -5.83
CA LYS A 100 11.15 33.48 -4.78
C LYS A 100 10.24 33.80 -3.59
N GLY A 101 9.44 32.86 -3.08
CA GLY A 101 8.51 33.11 -2.00
C GLY A 101 8.41 31.95 -1.00
N ARG A 102 8.91 32.22 0.21
CA ARG A 102 8.68 31.47 1.45
C ARG A 102 8.91 29.97 1.41
N VAL A 103 10.16 29.58 1.45
CA VAL A 103 10.49 28.34 2.17
C VAL A 103 10.41 28.66 3.66
N GLU A 104 9.22 28.50 4.25
CA GLU A 104 9.13 28.40 5.70
C GLU A 104 9.99 27.20 6.11
N LYS A 105 11.08 27.49 6.85
CA LYS A 105 11.87 26.43 7.50
C LYS A 105 10.90 25.65 8.38
N ASN A 106 10.34 24.57 7.86
CA ASN A 106 9.61 23.60 8.67
C ASN A 106 10.57 23.19 9.77
N LYS A 107 10.36 23.73 10.96
CA LYS A 107 10.91 23.20 12.19
C LYS A 107 10.48 21.75 12.19
N THR A 108 11.44 20.84 11.98
CA THR A 108 11.26 19.41 12.17
C THR A 108 10.58 19.27 13.53
N GLN A 109 9.26 19.05 13.51
CA GLN A 109 8.60 18.63 14.74
C GLN A 109 9.28 17.32 15.11
N LYS A 110 10.12 17.37 16.14
CA LYS A 110 10.51 16.20 16.89
C LYS A 110 9.19 15.58 17.35
N GLY A 111 8.65 14.68 16.52
CA GLY A 111 7.56 13.81 16.93
C GLY A 111 8.03 13.16 18.23
N LYS A 112 7.36 13.46 19.32
CA LYS A 112 7.57 12.75 20.57
C LYS A 112 7.39 11.28 20.24
N ASN A 113 8.46 10.51 20.45
CA ASN A 113 8.47 9.04 20.35
C ASN A 113 7.62 8.37 21.45
N ASP A 114 6.54 9.03 21.89
CA ASP A 114 5.63 8.53 22.92
C ASP A 114 4.79 7.32 22.43
N PHE A 115 4.78 7.07 21.12
CA PHE A 115 4.05 5.92 20.55
C PHE A 115 4.74 4.57 20.81
N PHE A 116 6.07 4.55 20.98
CA PHE A 116 6.84 3.32 21.19
C PHE A 116 6.89 2.88 22.65
N ASN A 117 6.42 3.69 23.60
CA ASN A 117 6.65 3.50 25.03
C ASN A 117 5.43 3.02 25.83
N LYS A 118 4.38 2.52 25.18
CA LYS A 118 3.31 1.82 25.90
C LYS A 118 3.61 0.33 25.90
N ASP A 119 4.06 -0.18 27.05
CA ASP A 119 4.23 -1.61 27.26
C ASP A 119 2.95 -2.35 26.89
N MET A 120 3.10 -3.37 26.03
CA MET A 120 1.99 -4.20 25.60
C MET A 120 1.60 -5.13 26.75
N ASP A 121 0.34 -5.10 27.15
CA ASP A 121 -0.18 -6.03 28.14
C ASP A 121 -0.90 -7.22 27.45
N LEU A 122 -0.92 -8.36 28.13
CA LEU A 122 -1.49 -9.60 27.61
C LEU A 122 -2.98 -9.44 27.25
N PHE A 123 -3.71 -8.65 28.03
CA PHE A 123 -5.13 -8.38 27.81
C PHE A 123 -5.36 -7.61 26.49
N SER A 124 -4.57 -6.56 26.26
CA SER A 124 -4.64 -5.79 24.99
C SER A 124 -4.24 -6.64 23.80
N LEU A 125 -3.20 -7.47 23.92
CA LEU A 125 -2.78 -8.39 22.88
C LEU A 125 -3.89 -9.40 22.52
N ALA A 126 -4.51 -10.00 23.52
CA ALA A 126 -5.60 -10.96 23.31
C ALA A 126 -6.79 -10.30 22.59
N TRP A 127 -7.21 -9.11 23.00
CA TRP A 127 -8.28 -8.38 22.35
C TRP A 127 -7.94 -7.96 20.92
N LEU A 128 -6.75 -7.45 20.67
CA LEU A 128 -6.32 -7.04 19.32
C LEU A 128 -6.28 -8.24 18.37
N THR A 129 -5.76 -9.38 18.85
CA THR A 129 -5.71 -10.62 18.05
C THR A 129 -7.12 -11.15 17.78
N PHE A 130 -7.99 -11.19 18.79
CA PHE A 130 -9.37 -11.61 18.65
C PHE A 130 -10.14 -10.74 17.66
N LEU A 131 -10.04 -9.42 17.77
CA LEU A 131 -10.69 -8.49 16.85
C LEU A 131 -10.13 -8.60 15.42
N GLY A 132 -8.83 -8.80 15.26
CA GLY A 132 -8.21 -9.02 13.96
C GLY A 132 -8.73 -10.27 13.27
N LEU A 133 -8.72 -11.41 13.98
CA LEU A 133 -9.22 -12.68 13.45
C LEU A 133 -10.73 -12.63 13.17
N THR A 134 -11.50 -12.01 14.06
CA THR A 134 -12.95 -11.84 13.85
C THR A 134 -13.24 -10.98 12.63
N SER A 135 -12.49 -9.86 12.46
CA SER A 135 -12.65 -8.98 11.31
C SER A 135 -12.31 -9.71 10.00
N PHE A 136 -11.26 -10.52 10.00
CA PHE A 136 -10.89 -11.35 8.87
C PHE A 136 -12.00 -12.34 8.52
N TYR A 137 -12.48 -13.11 9.50
CA TYR A 137 -13.54 -14.11 9.28
C TYR A 137 -14.85 -13.47 8.79
N VAL A 138 -15.24 -12.33 9.38
CA VAL A 138 -16.42 -11.57 8.94
C VAL A 138 -16.25 -11.05 7.51
N SER A 139 -15.06 -10.59 7.14
CA SER A 139 -14.80 -10.10 5.78
C SER A 139 -14.90 -11.23 4.73
N GLU A 140 -14.46 -12.44 5.06
CA GLU A 140 -14.60 -13.61 4.17
C GLU A 140 -16.07 -13.96 3.96
N ILE A 141 -16.84 -14.07 5.06
CA ILE A 141 -18.28 -14.38 4.97
C ILE A 141 -19.01 -13.30 4.14
N LEU A 142 -18.75 -12.03 4.41
CA LEU A 142 -19.37 -10.93 3.66
C LEU A 142 -18.94 -10.92 2.19
N GLY A 143 -17.70 -11.30 1.88
CA GLY A 143 -17.20 -11.45 0.51
C GLY A 143 -17.95 -12.54 -0.26
N GLU A 144 -18.32 -13.64 0.40
CA GLU A 144 -19.17 -14.70 -0.21
C GLU A 144 -20.59 -14.19 -0.52
N TYR A 145 -21.16 -13.35 0.35
CA TYR A 145 -22.49 -12.76 0.11
C TYR A 145 -22.47 -11.65 -0.94
N PHE A 146 -21.36 -10.95 -1.08
CA PHE A 146 -21.19 -9.83 -2.01
C PHE A 146 -20.00 -10.05 -2.97
N PRO A 147 -20.08 -11.00 -3.93
CA PRO A 147 -18.97 -11.36 -4.81
C PRO A 147 -18.44 -10.21 -5.68
N GLN A 148 -19.18 -9.10 -5.77
CA GLN A 148 -18.78 -7.90 -6.51
C GLN A 148 -17.79 -7.02 -5.72
N ILE A 149 -17.67 -7.24 -4.39
CA ILE A 149 -16.81 -6.45 -3.51
C ILE A 149 -15.68 -7.36 -3.02
N PRO A 150 -14.43 -7.08 -3.39
CA PRO A 150 -13.28 -7.83 -2.87
C PRO A 150 -13.27 -7.86 -1.33
N SER A 151 -13.04 -9.02 -0.72
CA SER A 151 -13.04 -9.21 0.74
C SER A 151 -12.03 -8.30 1.44
N ILE A 152 -10.93 -7.95 0.76
CA ILE A 152 -9.93 -7.01 1.28
C ILE A 152 -10.51 -5.60 1.53
N LEU A 153 -11.44 -5.12 0.69
CA LEU A 153 -12.09 -3.83 0.88
C LEU A 153 -13.04 -3.85 2.09
N ILE A 154 -13.74 -4.97 2.27
CA ILE A 154 -14.62 -5.18 3.41
C ILE A 154 -13.78 -5.19 4.70
N LEU A 155 -12.68 -5.94 4.72
CA LEU A 155 -11.76 -6.02 5.84
C LEU A 155 -11.19 -4.64 6.20
N THR A 156 -10.76 -3.88 5.19
CA THR A 156 -10.22 -2.52 5.38
C THR A 156 -11.29 -1.60 5.98
N THR A 157 -12.52 -1.68 5.50
CA THR A 157 -13.65 -0.87 6.01
C THR A 157 -13.97 -1.20 7.46
N ILE A 158 -14.00 -2.50 7.81
CA ILE A 158 -14.16 -2.96 9.19
C ILE A 158 -13.01 -2.40 10.06
N GLY A 159 -11.76 -2.51 9.59
CA GLY A 159 -10.58 -2.00 10.30
C GLY A 159 -10.65 -0.51 10.58
N ILE A 160 -11.04 0.30 9.59
CA ILE A 160 -11.24 1.74 9.74
C ILE A 160 -12.35 2.04 10.76
N GLY A 161 -13.47 1.32 10.70
CA GLY A 161 -14.57 1.45 11.66
C GLY A 161 -14.15 1.12 13.09
N LEU A 162 -13.44 0.03 13.27
CA LEU A 162 -12.90 -0.39 14.56
C LEU A 162 -11.89 0.63 15.12
N ALA A 163 -11.05 1.21 14.27
CA ALA A 163 -10.06 2.22 14.67
C ALA A 163 -10.69 3.50 15.23
N GLN A 164 -11.96 3.81 14.90
CA GLN A 164 -12.69 4.95 15.47
C GLN A 164 -13.19 4.68 16.89
N SER A 165 -13.18 3.43 17.33
CA SER A 165 -13.66 3.06 18.67
C SER A 165 -12.69 3.51 19.75
N LYS A 166 -13.21 4.22 20.77
CA LYS A 166 -12.44 4.61 21.96
C LYS A 166 -11.88 3.40 22.71
N PHE A 167 -12.57 2.26 22.67
CA PHE A 167 -12.11 1.02 23.29
C PHE A 167 -10.78 0.56 22.68
N ILE A 168 -10.70 0.52 21.34
CA ILE A 168 -9.50 0.07 20.63
C ILE A 168 -8.36 1.07 20.77
N SER A 169 -8.65 2.38 20.73
CA SER A 169 -7.62 3.41 20.91
C SER A 169 -6.97 3.37 22.31
N ASN A 170 -7.65 2.79 23.30
CA ASN A 170 -7.15 2.61 24.65
C ASN A 170 -6.32 1.33 24.85
N LEU A 171 -6.39 0.37 23.90
CA LEU A 171 -5.60 -0.85 23.97
C LEU A 171 -4.12 -0.53 23.77
N LYS A 172 -3.29 -1.00 24.71
CA LYS A 172 -1.86 -0.76 24.70
C LYS A 172 -1.16 -1.60 23.65
N GLY A 173 -0.21 -1.01 22.94
CA GLY A 173 0.62 -1.73 21.97
C GLY A 173 -0.04 -2.00 20.61
N SER A 174 -1.22 -1.45 20.31
CA SER A 174 -1.89 -1.63 19.02
C SER A 174 -1.03 -1.21 17.83
N HIS A 175 -0.31 -0.10 17.95
CA HIS A 175 0.63 0.38 16.93
C HIS A 175 1.81 -0.59 16.73
N ASN A 176 2.40 -1.07 17.82
CA ASN A 176 3.55 -1.99 17.77
C ASN A 176 3.16 -3.34 17.16
N LEU A 177 1.98 -3.86 17.53
CA LEU A 177 1.45 -5.09 16.94
C LEU A 177 1.17 -4.90 15.44
N GLY A 178 0.56 -3.76 15.06
CA GLY A 178 0.32 -3.43 13.66
C GLY A 178 1.61 -3.37 12.84
N LEU A 179 2.65 -2.70 13.33
CA LEU A 179 3.96 -2.66 12.67
C LEU A 179 4.59 -4.07 12.57
N TYR A 180 4.53 -4.86 13.63
CA TYR A 180 5.03 -6.22 13.62
C TYR A 180 4.33 -7.07 12.53
N LEU A 181 3.00 -6.99 12.45
CA LEU A 181 2.23 -7.72 11.43
C LEU A 181 2.54 -7.23 10.02
N VAL A 182 2.77 -5.92 9.81
CA VAL A 182 3.21 -5.38 8.50
C VAL A 182 4.58 -5.94 8.13
N TYR A 183 5.55 -5.95 9.06
CA TYR A 183 6.87 -6.53 8.77
C TYR A 183 6.79 -8.03 8.47
N LEU A 184 5.95 -8.77 9.20
CA LEU A 184 5.72 -10.19 8.97
C LEU A 184 5.09 -10.43 7.59
N PHE A 185 4.08 -9.62 7.24
CA PHE A 185 3.47 -9.64 5.91
C PHE A 185 4.48 -9.38 4.80
N LEU A 186 5.31 -8.34 4.94
CA LEU A 186 6.35 -8.03 3.94
C LEU A 186 7.42 -9.13 3.85
N ALA A 187 7.76 -9.78 4.95
CA ALA A 187 8.68 -10.93 4.95
C ALA A 187 8.10 -12.12 4.18
N VAL A 188 6.80 -12.41 4.39
CA VAL A 188 6.09 -13.47 3.64
C VAL A 188 6.05 -13.15 2.15
N ILE A 189 5.71 -11.91 1.78
CA ILE A 189 5.71 -11.47 0.39
C ILE A 189 7.11 -11.57 -0.23
N GLY A 190 8.16 -11.18 0.52
CA GLY A 190 9.55 -11.33 0.07
C GLY A 190 9.94 -12.79 -0.18
N ALA A 191 9.39 -13.72 0.61
CA ALA A 191 9.62 -15.14 0.41
C ALA A 191 8.95 -15.70 -0.86
N TYR A 192 7.89 -15.06 -1.36
CA TYR A 192 7.27 -15.40 -2.65
C TYR A 192 8.07 -14.88 -3.85
N CYS A 193 9.00 -13.94 -3.65
CA CYS A 193 9.90 -13.50 -4.72
C CYS A 193 10.91 -14.61 -5.02
N GLU A 194 10.63 -15.43 -6.02
CA GLU A 194 11.57 -16.44 -6.51
C GLU A 194 12.77 -15.74 -7.16
N PHE A 195 13.96 -15.86 -6.55
CA PHE A 195 15.22 -15.38 -7.14
C PHE A 195 15.48 -15.98 -8.53
N ASN A 196 15.01 -17.21 -8.79
CA ASN A 196 15.06 -17.84 -10.10
C ASN A 196 14.23 -17.12 -11.17
N ALA A 197 13.14 -16.45 -10.79
CA ALA A 197 12.33 -15.67 -11.73
C ALA A 197 13.10 -14.44 -12.22
N VAL A 198 13.85 -13.77 -11.34
CA VAL A 198 14.71 -12.63 -11.70
C VAL A 198 15.86 -13.08 -12.63
N TYR A 199 16.40 -14.26 -12.42
CA TYR A 199 17.47 -14.80 -13.27
C TYR A 199 16.96 -15.14 -14.68
N LYS A 200 15.75 -15.68 -14.80
CA LYS A 200 15.11 -15.97 -16.10
C LYS A 200 14.72 -14.72 -16.89
N LEU A 201 14.45 -13.58 -16.23
CA LEU A 201 14.22 -12.29 -16.90
C LEU A 201 15.46 -11.85 -17.72
N LYS A 202 16.67 -12.21 -17.26
CA LYS A 202 17.92 -11.93 -18.00
C LYS A 202 18.03 -12.77 -19.29
N GLU A 203 17.41 -13.95 -19.35
CA GLU A 203 17.38 -14.78 -20.55
C GLU A 203 16.30 -14.35 -21.56
N VAL A 204 15.31 -13.57 -21.13
CA VAL A 204 14.22 -13.05 -21.99
C VAL A 204 14.56 -11.70 -22.61
N GLY A 205 15.75 -11.13 -22.32
CA GLY A 205 16.28 -9.95 -23.03
C GLY A 205 15.79 -8.59 -22.50
N LEU A 206 15.49 -8.50 -21.19
CA LEU A 206 15.31 -7.23 -20.48
C LEU A 206 16.57 -6.85 -19.72
#